data_c494e7e8d137b3b25c8fdac2d19fabef
#
_entry.id   c494e7e8d137b3b25c8fdac2d19fabef
#
_cell.length_a   1.000
_cell.length_b   1.000
_cell.length_c   1.000
_cell.angle_alpha   90.00
_cell.angle_beta   90.00
_cell.angle_gamma   90.00
#
_symmetry.space_group_name_H-M   'P 1'
#
loop_
_entity.id
_entity.type
_entity.pdbx_description
1 polymer ?
#
loop_
_entity_poly.entity_id
_entity_poly.type
_entity_poly.pdbx_seq_one_letter_code
_entity_poly.pdbx_strand_id
1 'polypeptide(L)' 'MSPTPHLLAAVSAHGLGHLAQTASVINALRRRWPEVAVTVRSGHPREVVAEWLEGPFAHQPVSDDFGLV' A
#
# COMPACT_ATOMS: atom_id res chain seq x y z
N MET A 1 -24.30 -12.42 -2.20
CA MET A 1 -23.52 -11.26 -1.81
C MET A 1 -22.05 -11.50 -2.12
N SER A 2 -21.44 -10.62 -2.86
CA SER A 2 -20.05 -10.77 -3.25
C SER A 2 -19.16 -10.12 -2.20
N PRO A 3 -18.03 -10.76 -1.87
CA PRO A 3 -17.08 -10.09 -0.98
C PRO A 3 -16.45 -8.90 -1.68
N THR A 4 -16.12 -7.89 -0.89
CA THR A 4 -15.39 -6.75 -1.41
C THR A 4 -13.97 -7.19 -1.77
N PRO A 5 -13.48 -6.89 -2.97
CA PRO A 5 -12.11 -7.23 -3.30
C PRO A 5 -11.13 -6.51 -2.40
N HIS A 6 -10.10 -7.20 -2.02
CA HIS A 6 -9.09 -6.66 -1.12
C HIS A 6 -7.71 -6.84 -1.73
N LEU A 7 -6.98 -5.74 -1.81
CA LEU A 7 -5.62 -5.75 -2.32
C LEU A 7 -4.64 -5.51 -1.19
N LEU A 8 -3.70 -6.42 -1.05
CA LEU A 8 -2.61 -6.25 -0.10
C LEU A 8 -1.34 -5.98 -0.89
N ALA A 9 -0.74 -4.83 -0.68
CA ALA A 9 0.50 -4.48 -1.35
C ALA A 9 1.62 -4.40 -0.33
N ALA A 10 2.70 -5.11 -0.59
CA ALA A 10 3.89 -5.07 0.25
C ALA A 10 4.95 -4.26 -0.46
N VAL A 11 5.46 -3.24 0.20
CA VAL A 11 6.41 -2.31 -0.39
C VAL A 11 7.65 -2.24 0.47
N SER A 12 8.80 -2.43 -0.16
CA SER A 12 10.07 -2.35 0.55
C SER A 12 10.37 -0.89 0.91
N ALA A 13 11.11 -0.70 1.98
CA ALA A 13 11.46 0.65 2.44
C ALA A 13 12.71 1.22 1.79
N HIS A 14 13.15 0.65 0.69
CA HIS A 14 14.37 1.09 0.02
C HIS A 14 14.06 2.23 -0.94
N GLY A 15 13.99 3.43 -0.42
CA GLY A 15 13.73 4.61 -1.22
C GLY A 15 12.27 4.71 -1.64
N LEU A 16 11.96 5.74 -2.38
CA LEU A 16 10.57 6.03 -2.75
C LEU A 16 10.17 5.47 -4.10
N GLY A 17 11.11 4.95 -4.88
CA GLY A 17 10.81 4.47 -6.22
C GLY A 17 9.78 3.35 -6.24
N HIS A 18 9.96 2.37 -5.36
CA HIS A 18 9.01 1.25 -5.29
C HIS A 18 7.64 1.71 -4.82
N LEU A 19 7.62 2.63 -3.85
CA LEU A 19 6.36 3.16 -3.36
C LEU A 19 5.62 3.91 -4.46
N ALA A 20 6.34 4.74 -5.21
CA ALA A 20 5.72 5.50 -6.29
C ALA A 20 5.14 4.57 -7.35
N GLN A 21 5.87 3.53 -7.74
CA GLN A 21 5.39 2.58 -8.74
C GLN A 21 4.17 1.82 -8.23
N THR A 22 4.24 1.34 -7.00
CA THR A 22 3.14 0.58 -6.41
C THR A 22 1.91 1.45 -6.27
N ALA A 23 2.08 2.68 -5.82
CA ALA A 23 0.95 3.60 -5.67
C ALA A 23 0.30 3.89 -7.01
N SER A 24 1.09 4.04 -8.06
CA SER A 24 0.56 4.27 -9.40
C SER A 24 -0.36 3.13 -9.84
N VAL A 25 0.08 1.89 -9.60
CA VAL A 25 -0.73 0.71 -9.93
C VAL A 25 -1.99 0.67 -9.08
N ILE A 26 -1.87 0.92 -7.79
CA ILE A 26 -3.02 0.88 -6.89
C ILE A 26 -4.04 1.94 -7.28
N ASN A 27 -3.57 3.14 -7.59
CA ASN A 27 -4.47 4.23 -7.96
C ASN A 27 -5.21 3.91 -9.25
N ALA A 28 -4.52 3.32 -10.23
CA ALA A 28 -5.15 2.91 -11.46
C ALA A 28 -6.21 1.82 -11.20
N LEU A 29 -5.90 0.88 -10.32
CA LEU A 29 -6.82 -0.17 -9.99
C LEU A 29 -8.07 0.37 -9.31
N ARG A 30 -7.90 1.35 -8.44
CA ARG A 30 -9.02 1.97 -7.74
C ARG A 30 -9.96 2.71 -8.67
N ARG A 31 -9.43 3.26 -9.75
CA ARG A 31 -10.27 3.92 -10.73
C ARG A 31 -11.18 2.94 -11.44
N ARG A 32 -10.71 1.69 -11.60
CA ARG A 32 -11.52 0.65 -12.20
C ARG A 32 -12.44 -0.02 -11.20
N TRP A 33 -11.99 -0.14 -9.96
CA TRP A 33 -12.78 -0.77 -8.89
C TRP A 33 -12.78 0.15 -7.68
N PRO A 34 -13.68 1.14 -7.66
CA PRO A 34 -13.65 2.12 -6.55
C PRO A 34 -13.89 1.50 -5.18
N GLU A 35 -14.50 0.32 -5.14
CA GLU A 35 -14.77 -0.31 -3.86
C GLU A 35 -13.68 -1.28 -3.41
N VAL A 36 -12.56 -1.35 -4.11
CA VAL A 36 -11.49 -2.24 -3.66
C VAL A 36 -10.91 -1.72 -2.35
N ALA A 37 -10.78 -2.62 -1.39
CA ALA A 37 -10.15 -2.28 -0.12
C ALA A 37 -8.65 -2.47 -0.27
N VAL A 38 -7.87 -1.51 0.19
CA VAL A 38 -6.42 -1.54 0.01
C VAL A 38 -5.73 -1.53 1.36
N THR A 39 -4.79 -2.44 1.53
CA THR A 39 -3.90 -2.45 2.67
C THR A 39 -2.47 -2.38 2.15
N VAL A 40 -1.68 -1.45 2.69
CA VAL A 40 -0.28 -1.31 2.31
C VAL A 40 0.58 -1.73 3.48
N ARG A 41 1.41 -2.72 3.25
CA ARG A 41 2.38 -3.19 4.23
C ARG A 41 3.74 -2.64 3.85
N SER A 42 4.27 -1.76 4.66
CA SER A 42 5.44 -1.00 4.26
C SER A 42 6.23 -0.53 5.45
N GLY A 43 7.54 -0.42 5.28
CA GLY A 43 8.40 0.21 6.27
C GLY A 43 8.37 1.72 6.22
N HIS A 44 7.71 2.30 5.21
CA HIS A 44 7.54 3.75 5.17
C HIS A 44 6.49 4.19 6.19
N PRO A 45 6.60 5.39 6.75
CA PRO A 45 5.54 5.92 7.60
C PRO A 45 4.24 6.06 6.83
N ARG A 46 3.12 5.93 7.56
CA ARG A 46 1.81 6.04 6.94
C ARG A 46 1.64 7.35 6.18
N GLU A 47 2.17 8.42 6.74
CA GLU A 47 2.03 9.75 6.14
C GLU A 47 2.71 9.82 4.78
N VAL A 48 3.84 9.13 4.63
CA VAL A 48 4.53 9.08 3.36
C VAL A 48 3.72 8.30 2.33
N VAL A 49 3.17 7.17 2.75
CA VAL A 49 2.34 6.37 1.86
C VAL A 49 1.11 7.17 1.44
N ALA A 50 0.54 7.93 2.37
CA ALA A 50 -0.66 8.70 2.08
C ALA A 50 -0.43 9.79 1.04
N GLU A 51 0.80 10.24 0.89
CA GLU A 51 1.11 11.24 -0.14
C GLU A 51 1.01 10.67 -1.55
N TRP A 52 1.16 9.37 -1.70
CA TRP A 52 1.18 8.73 -3.00
C TRP A 52 -0.13 8.08 -3.37
N LEU A 53 -0.91 7.65 -2.38
CA LEU A 53 -2.15 6.92 -2.62
C LEU A 53 -3.34 7.85 -2.65
N GLU A 54 -4.22 7.63 -3.62
CA GLU A 54 -5.51 8.30 -3.67
C GLU A 54 -6.50 7.46 -2.88
N GLY A 55 -7.25 8.10 -1.99
CA GLY A 55 -8.30 7.43 -1.25
C GLY A 55 -7.82 6.68 -0.03
N PRO A 56 -8.74 6.07 0.69
CA PRO A 56 -8.42 5.44 1.96
C PRO A 56 -7.67 4.12 1.80
N PHE A 57 -6.86 3.82 2.79
CA PHE A 57 -6.13 2.55 2.83
C PHE A 57 -5.77 2.23 4.26
N ALA A 58 -5.55 0.95 4.53
CA ALA A 58 -5.01 0.52 5.80
C ALA A 58 -3.50 0.40 5.67
N HIS A 59 -2.78 0.72 6.72
CA HIS A 59 -1.33 0.64 6.72
C HIS A 59 -0.88 -0.34 7.78
N GLN A 60 -0.05 -1.30 7.38
CA GLN A 60 0.56 -2.23 8.30
C GLN A 60 2.05 -1.95 8.33
N PRO A 61 2.57 -1.46 9.46
CA PRO A 61 4.00 -1.21 9.53
C PRO A 61 4.77 -2.52 9.53
N VAL A 62 5.95 -2.48 8.96
CA VAL A 62 6.84 -3.63 8.93
C VAL A 62 8.00 -3.31 9.85
N SER A 63 8.24 -4.20 10.79
CA SER A 63 9.38 -4.07 11.66
C SER A 63 10.58 -4.69 10.98
N ASP A 64 11.67 -3.97 10.95
CA ASP A 64 12.88 -4.46 10.31
C ASP A 64 13.71 -5.31 11.22
N ASP A 65 13.34 -5.34 12.46
CA ASP A 65 14.17 -6.02 13.40
C ASP A 65 14.20 -7.47 13.20
N PHE A 66 13.13 -8.00 12.68
CA PHE A 66 13.10 -9.42 12.58
C PHE A 66 14.04 -9.90 11.54
N GLY A 67 14.44 -9.15 10.86
CA GLY A 67 15.42 -9.62 10.00
C GLY A 67 16.67 -9.94 10.69
N LEU A 68 16.70 -9.86 11.39
CA LEU A 68 17.69 -10.14 11.77
C LEU A 68 18.12 -10.98 12.05
N VAL A 69 17.72 -11.07 11.94
CA VAL A 69 18.17 -11.73 12.09
C VAL A 69 18.82 -12.11 11.71
#